data_3c8d7b1abb4eb2499757eb07002b6134
#
_entry.id   3c8d7b1abb4eb2499757eb07002b6134
#
_cell.length_a   1.000
_cell.length_b   1.000
_cell.length_c   1.000
_cell.angle_alpha   90.00
_cell.angle_beta   90.00
_cell.angle_gamma   90.00
#
_symmetry.space_group_name_H-M   'P 1'
#
loop_
_entity.id
_entity.type
_entity.pdbx_description
1 polymer ?
#
loop_
_entity_poly.entity_id
_entity_poly.type
_entity_poly.pdbx_seq_one_letter_code
_entity_poly.pdbx_strand_id
1 'polypeptide(L)'
;MAKQQVTEIKESKETPIAYELAKRQKEISVAEFFTKNRHLLGFDNKRKALLMAVKEAVDNSLDACEEARVLPEISVEIIQMAEFKYKVIVEDNGPGIVKKQIPNIFAKLLYGSKFHTLKQARGQQGIGISAAVLYAQLTTGRAAKITSRVSKKEPAYYYELTIDTQNNKPIIAKEETVEWAKEHGTKVEIDLEAEYLKGSQSVDEYLKQTAVINPHITIIYTNPKSEQVIYARATDRLPDDPKEIKPHPYGVELGMLMDKLRWTESRTLQSFLTSEFSRVGPGTAKEICEHAAVLPNTKPSQVSRDMAEKLLQGVQKTKIIAPPTDCLSPIGEELLEKGLRKEIKAEFYCSTSRPPSVYRGNPFIIEAAVAFGGEIPKEEKANILRFANRVPLLYQEGACAMTKSIMETNWKPY
;
A
#
# COMPACT_ATOMS: atom_id res chain seq x y z
N MET A 1 72.85 -24.03 47.58
CA MET A 1 71.37 -24.24 47.66
C MET A 1 70.72 -22.95 47.14
N ALA A 2 70.35 -22.92 45.88
CA ALA A 2 69.67 -21.79 45.27
C ALA A 2 68.14 -22.13 45.18
N LYS A 3 67.29 -21.36 45.85
CA LYS A 3 65.84 -21.48 45.74
C LYS A 3 65.40 -20.75 44.46
N GLN A 4 64.89 -21.51 43.51
CA GLN A 4 64.17 -20.97 42.36
C GLN A 4 62.78 -20.48 42.86
N GLN A 5 62.53 -19.16 42.77
CA GLN A 5 61.23 -18.60 42.88
C GLN A 5 60.50 -18.78 41.52
N VAL A 6 59.48 -19.62 41.55
CA VAL A 6 58.53 -19.74 40.43
C VAL A 6 57.56 -18.57 40.54
N THR A 7 57.66 -17.63 39.61
CA THR A 7 56.72 -16.50 39.48
C THR A 7 55.47 -17.03 38.80
N GLU A 8 54.38 -17.23 39.53
CA GLU A 8 53.05 -17.49 38.97
C GLU A 8 52.58 -16.24 38.16
N ILE A 9 52.56 -16.35 36.86
CA ILE A 9 51.92 -15.41 36.00
C ILE A 9 50.41 -15.64 36.13
N LYS A 10 49.71 -14.76 36.87
CA LYS A 10 48.26 -14.67 36.85
C LYS A 10 47.85 -14.20 35.44
N GLU A 11 47.44 -15.12 34.59
CA GLU A 11 46.70 -14.79 33.39
C GLU A 11 45.37 -14.13 33.79
N SER A 12 45.27 -12.83 33.61
CA SER A 12 44.01 -12.13 33.64
C SER A 12 43.19 -12.66 32.48
N LYS A 13 42.14 -13.43 32.75
CA LYS A 13 41.15 -13.83 31.74
C LYS A 13 40.40 -12.57 31.30
N GLU A 14 40.98 -11.73 30.47
CA GLU A 14 40.26 -10.72 29.75
C GLU A 14 39.26 -11.41 28.82
N THR A 15 38.00 -11.23 29.08
CA THR A 15 36.93 -11.73 28.23
C THR A 15 37.10 -11.09 26.86
N PRO A 16 37.28 -11.86 25.74
CA PRO A 16 37.47 -11.27 24.45
C PRO A 16 36.35 -10.27 24.14
N ILE A 17 36.71 -9.12 23.58
CA ILE A 17 35.81 -7.99 23.30
C ILE A 17 34.56 -8.40 22.48
N ALA A 18 34.67 -9.48 21.70
CA ALA A 18 33.54 -10.05 20.94
C ALA A 18 32.38 -10.50 21.86
N TYR A 19 32.67 -11.08 23.06
CA TYR A 19 31.64 -11.47 24.00
C TYR A 19 30.97 -10.28 24.66
N GLU A 20 31.70 -9.19 24.87
CA GLU A 20 31.12 -7.95 25.39
C GLU A 20 30.24 -7.28 24.35
N LEU A 21 30.66 -7.26 23.09
CA LEU A 21 29.87 -6.75 21.97
C LEU A 21 28.60 -7.59 21.74
N ALA A 22 28.71 -8.92 21.87
CA ALA A 22 27.55 -9.82 21.76
C ALA A 22 26.50 -9.54 22.84
N LYS A 23 26.90 -9.19 24.08
CA LYS A 23 25.96 -8.82 25.15
C LYS A 23 25.19 -7.52 24.89
N ARG A 24 25.71 -6.65 24.01
CA ARG A 24 25.09 -5.38 23.65
C ARG A 24 24.10 -5.52 22.48
N GLN A 25 24.11 -6.64 21.78
CA GLN A 25 23.16 -6.91 20.71
C GLN A 25 21.77 -7.09 21.28
N LYS A 26 20.80 -6.40 20.69
CA LYS A 26 19.38 -6.45 21.08
C LYS A 26 18.52 -6.54 19.84
N GLU A 27 17.53 -7.40 19.90
CA GLU A 27 16.43 -7.39 18.96
C GLU A 27 15.45 -6.28 19.36
N ILE A 28 14.92 -5.58 18.37
CA ILE A 28 13.86 -4.59 18.56
C ILE A 28 12.64 -4.98 17.74
N SER A 29 11.46 -4.62 18.22
CA SER A 29 10.22 -4.86 17.49
C SER A 29 10.11 -3.94 16.27
N VAL A 30 9.24 -4.31 15.31
CA VAL A 30 8.91 -3.47 14.15
C VAL A 30 8.39 -2.10 14.59
N ALA A 31 7.55 -2.04 15.62
CA ALA A 31 7.02 -0.78 16.13
C ALA A 31 8.11 0.09 16.76
N GLU A 32 9.06 -0.49 17.52
CA GLU A 32 10.21 0.24 18.04
C GLU A 32 11.14 0.74 16.93
N PHE A 33 11.37 -0.07 15.88
CA PHE A 33 12.13 0.35 14.72
C PHE A 33 11.52 1.59 14.06
N PHE A 34 10.22 1.59 13.80
CA PHE A 34 9.54 2.72 13.18
C PHE A 34 9.41 3.93 14.12
N THR A 35 9.37 3.74 15.44
CA THR A 35 9.43 4.84 16.41
C THR A 35 10.71 5.67 16.21
N LYS A 36 11.83 5.00 15.94
CA LYS A 36 13.13 5.64 15.69
C LYS A 36 13.31 6.12 14.25
N ASN A 37 12.56 5.56 13.30
CA ASN A 37 12.70 5.79 11.87
C ASN A 37 11.39 6.28 11.22
N ARG A 38 10.74 7.28 11.81
CA ARG A 38 9.45 7.83 11.35
C ARG A 38 9.45 8.30 9.90
N HIS A 39 10.60 8.75 9.41
CA HIS A 39 10.77 9.20 8.03
C HIS A 39 10.50 8.10 7.00
N LEU A 40 10.74 6.82 7.33
CA LEU A 40 10.44 5.68 6.47
C LEU A 40 8.93 5.46 6.27
N LEU A 41 8.11 5.97 7.19
CA LEU A 41 6.65 5.92 7.13
C LEU A 41 6.03 7.16 6.48
N GLY A 42 6.85 8.13 6.02
CA GLY A 42 6.37 9.39 5.48
C GLY A 42 5.93 10.43 6.53
N PHE A 43 6.22 10.18 7.82
CA PHE A 43 5.91 11.08 8.94
C PHE A 43 7.16 11.86 9.39
N ASP A 44 7.94 12.35 8.41
CA ASP A 44 9.20 13.08 8.65
C ASP A 44 9.00 14.53 9.07
N ASN A 45 7.87 15.14 8.71
CA ASN A 45 7.52 16.50 9.12
C ASN A 45 6.01 16.65 9.34
N LYS A 46 5.60 17.72 10.05
CA LYS A 46 4.21 17.97 10.45
C LYS A 46 3.25 18.10 9.26
N ARG A 47 3.69 18.72 8.16
CA ARG A 47 2.88 18.89 6.95
C ARG A 47 2.60 17.56 6.27
N LYS A 48 3.63 16.75 6.07
CA LYS A 48 3.45 15.41 5.49
C LYS A 48 2.66 14.50 6.42
N ALA A 49 2.82 14.62 7.73
CA ALA A 49 2.09 13.81 8.70
C ALA A 49 0.58 13.98 8.58
N LEU A 50 0.09 15.21 8.39
CA LEU A 50 -1.34 15.44 8.18
C LEU A 50 -1.84 14.77 6.91
N LEU A 51 -1.11 14.99 5.80
CA LEU A 51 -1.44 14.39 4.51
C LEU A 51 -1.42 12.86 4.58
N MET A 52 -0.40 12.26 5.18
CA MET A 52 -0.29 10.80 5.29
C MET A 52 -1.39 10.19 6.14
N ALA A 53 -1.74 10.82 7.29
CA ALA A 53 -2.83 10.32 8.13
C ALA A 53 -4.17 10.29 7.39
N VAL A 54 -4.49 11.37 6.66
CA VAL A 54 -5.72 11.43 5.84
C VAL A 54 -5.66 10.43 4.70
N LYS A 55 -4.53 10.38 3.98
CA LYS A 55 -4.33 9.48 2.83
C LYS A 55 -4.55 8.02 3.23
N GLU A 56 -3.90 7.56 4.27
CA GLU A 56 -3.99 6.16 4.69
C GLU A 56 -5.40 5.78 5.15
N ALA A 57 -6.11 6.70 5.81
CA ALA A 57 -7.50 6.45 6.21
C ALA A 57 -8.44 6.42 5.00
N VAL A 58 -8.33 7.39 4.08
CA VAL A 58 -9.17 7.48 2.87
C VAL A 58 -8.91 6.32 1.92
N ASP A 59 -7.65 5.95 1.67
CA ASP A 59 -7.29 4.81 0.80
C ASP A 59 -7.86 3.49 1.35
N ASN A 60 -7.79 3.28 2.67
CA ASN A 60 -8.39 2.10 3.31
C ASN A 60 -9.93 2.10 3.22
N SER A 61 -10.57 3.25 3.39
CA SER A 61 -12.02 3.40 3.23
C SER A 61 -12.47 3.10 1.80
N LEU A 62 -11.73 3.59 0.80
CA LEU A 62 -11.98 3.31 -0.61
C LEU A 62 -11.85 1.83 -0.93
N ASP A 63 -10.74 1.21 -0.50
CA ASP A 63 -10.50 -0.22 -0.73
C ASP A 63 -11.60 -1.08 -0.07
N ALA A 64 -12.00 -0.75 1.17
CA ALA A 64 -13.05 -1.48 1.89
C ALA A 64 -14.41 -1.37 1.19
N CYS A 65 -14.79 -0.18 0.73
CA CYS A 65 -16.05 0.03 0.00
C CYS A 65 -16.05 -0.71 -1.35
N GLU A 66 -14.96 -0.59 -2.12
CA GLU A 66 -14.86 -1.23 -3.44
C GLU A 66 -14.86 -2.76 -3.33
N GLU A 67 -14.12 -3.34 -2.38
CA GLU A 67 -14.11 -4.79 -2.10
C GLU A 67 -15.50 -5.30 -1.67
N ALA A 68 -16.25 -4.50 -0.90
CA ALA A 68 -17.62 -4.82 -0.50
C ALA A 68 -18.67 -4.51 -1.58
N ARG A 69 -18.26 -3.94 -2.73
CA ARG A 69 -19.16 -3.51 -3.82
C ARG A 69 -20.18 -2.46 -3.36
N VAL A 70 -19.78 -1.59 -2.45
CA VAL A 70 -20.54 -0.44 -1.96
C VAL A 70 -19.99 0.84 -2.62
N LEU A 71 -20.87 1.69 -3.14
CA LEU A 71 -20.46 3.00 -3.66
C LEU A 71 -19.91 3.86 -2.52
N PRO A 72 -18.62 4.29 -2.57
CA PRO A 72 -18.00 4.96 -1.45
C PRO A 72 -18.59 6.34 -1.18
N GLU A 73 -18.90 6.60 0.09
CA GLU A 73 -19.22 7.91 0.64
C GLU A 73 -18.34 8.15 1.85
N ILE A 74 -17.37 9.04 1.71
CA ILE A 74 -16.32 9.26 2.70
C ILE A 74 -16.40 10.69 3.20
N SER A 75 -16.56 10.86 4.52
CA SER A 75 -16.46 12.15 5.20
C SER A 75 -15.05 12.31 5.78
N VAL A 76 -14.42 13.45 5.51
CA VAL A 76 -13.11 13.82 6.05
C VAL A 76 -13.26 15.16 6.75
N GLU A 77 -12.95 15.21 8.03
CA GLU A 77 -12.96 16.44 8.81
C GLU A 77 -11.60 16.65 9.48
N ILE A 78 -11.08 17.87 9.37
CA ILE A 78 -9.83 18.27 10.01
C ILE A 78 -10.12 19.43 10.95
N ILE A 79 -9.87 19.23 12.24
CA ILE A 79 -10.13 20.22 13.29
C ILE A 79 -8.80 20.69 13.86
N GLN A 80 -8.52 21.98 13.82
CA GLN A 80 -7.39 22.56 14.53
C GLN A 80 -7.77 22.75 16.01
N MET A 81 -7.11 22.03 16.90
CA MET A 81 -7.39 22.10 18.35
C MET A 81 -6.47 23.10 19.07
N ALA A 82 -5.25 23.25 18.58
CA ALA A 82 -4.26 24.21 19.05
C ALA A 82 -3.19 24.43 17.97
N GLU A 83 -2.23 25.29 18.23
CA GLU A 83 -1.07 25.43 17.34
C GLU A 83 -0.38 24.08 17.13
N PHE A 84 -0.22 23.68 15.86
CA PHE A 84 0.31 22.38 15.42
C PHE A 84 -0.40 21.12 15.98
N LYS A 85 -1.58 21.25 16.59
CA LYS A 85 -2.37 20.12 17.06
C LYS A 85 -3.68 20.01 16.30
N TYR A 86 -3.84 18.91 15.61
CA TYR A 86 -5.00 18.66 14.75
C TYR A 86 -5.67 17.33 15.13
N LYS A 87 -6.98 17.29 14.93
CA LYS A 87 -7.77 16.08 14.92
C LYS A 87 -8.19 15.80 13.48
N VAL A 88 -7.91 14.59 13.01
CA VAL A 88 -8.39 14.06 11.74
C VAL A 88 -9.49 13.06 12.03
N ILE A 89 -10.62 13.24 11.38
CA ILE A 89 -11.77 12.33 11.44
C ILE A 89 -12.03 11.87 10.00
N VAL A 90 -12.04 10.55 9.79
CA VAL A 90 -12.44 9.95 8.52
C VAL A 90 -13.52 8.92 8.80
N GLU A 91 -14.65 9.06 8.12
CA GLU A 91 -15.81 8.19 8.27
C GLU A 91 -16.28 7.70 6.91
N ASP A 92 -16.49 6.40 6.76
CA ASP A 92 -16.97 5.75 5.54
C ASP A 92 -18.30 5.03 5.73
N ASN A 93 -18.87 4.61 4.61
CA ASN A 93 -20.05 3.75 4.53
C ASN A 93 -19.68 2.32 4.06
N GLY A 94 -18.45 1.89 4.29
CA GLY A 94 -17.96 0.58 3.91
C GLY A 94 -18.58 -0.57 4.73
N PRO A 95 -18.08 -1.80 4.59
CA PRO A 95 -18.66 -2.99 5.24
C PRO A 95 -18.48 -3.02 6.76
N GLY A 96 -17.72 -2.06 7.32
CA GLY A 96 -17.30 -2.11 8.71
C GLY A 96 -16.24 -3.19 8.98
N ILE A 97 -15.84 -3.29 10.23
CA ILE A 97 -14.77 -4.20 10.67
C ILE A 97 -15.32 -5.06 11.82
N VAL A 98 -15.13 -6.37 11.72
CA VAL A 98 -15.55 -7.29 12.79
C VAL A 98 -14.81 -6.97 14.10
N LYS A 99 -15.51 -6.99 15.21
CA LYS A 99 -15.05 -6.59 16.54
C LYS A 99 -13.62 -7.03 16.87
N LYS A 100 -13.31 -8.32 16.70
CA LYS A 100 -12.00 -8.91 17.03
C LYS A 100 -10.83 -8.38 16.20
N GLN A 101 -11.09 -7.81 15.02
CA GLN A 101 -10.06 -7.35 14.11
C GLN A 101 -9.74 -5.86 14.26
N ILE A 102 -10.64 -5.07 14.84
CA ILE A 102 -10.44 -3.63 15.02
C ILE A 102 -9.08 -3.31 15.69
N PRO A 103 -8.73 -3.90 16.85
CA PRO A 103 -7.45 -3.61 17.49
C PRO A 103 -6.24 -3.98 16.63
N ASN A 104 -6.29 -5.10 15.93
CA ASN A 104 -5.18 -5.58 15.10
C ASN A 104 -4.93 -4.69 13.88
N ILE A 105 -6.01 -4.23 13.21
CA ILE A 105 -5.90 -3.37 12.02
C ILE A 105 -5.30 -2.01 12.37
N PHE A 106 -5.73 -1.40 13.48
CA PHE A 106 -5.33 -0.04 13.82
C PHE A 106 -4.10 0.05 14.72
N ALA A 107 -3.84 -0.96 15.54
CA ALA A 107 -2.80 -0.90 16.57
C ALA A 107 -1.76 -2.03 16.48
N LYS A 108 -1.55 -2.60 15.29
CA LYS A 108 -0.47 -3.55 15.03
C LYS A 108 0.13 -3.28 13.65
N LEU A 109 1.42 -3.01 13.60
CA LEU A 109 2.17 -2.83 12.35
C LEU A 109 2.39 -4.17 11.66
N LEU A 110 2.48 -4.15 10.32
CA LEU A 110 2.60 -5.34 9.49
C LEU A 110 1.45 -6.34 9.73
N TYR A 111 0.22 -5.83 9.85
CA TYR A 111 -0.98 -6.62 9.94
C TYR A 111 -1.94 -6.27 8.80
N GLY A 112 -2.34 -7.24 8.00
CA GLY A 112 -3.22 -7.03 6.85
C GLY A 112 -3.42 -8.30 6.05
N SER A 113 -4.33 -8.27 5.09
CA SER A 113 -4.69 -9.39 4.22
C SER A 113 -4.05 -9.35 2.82
N LYS A 114 -3.33 -8.27 2.47
CA LYS A 114 -2.90 -7.96 1.09
C LYS A 114 -1.40 -8.20 0.82
N PHE A 115 -0.63 -8.75 1.76
CA PHE A 115 0.83 -8.84 1.70
C PHE A 115 1.41 -9.62 0.52
N HIS A 116 0.71 -10.62 0.02
CA HIS A 116 1.23 -11.53 -1.00
C HIS A 116 0.28 -11.70 -2.18
N THR A 117 -0.71 -10.83 -2.29
CA THR A 117 -1.69 -10.90 -3.36
C THR A 117 -1.20 -10.16 -4.61
N LEU A 118 -1.19 -10.86 -5.75
CA LEU A 118 -0.88 -10.25 -7.05
C LEU A 118 -2.17 -9.75 -7.68
N LYS A 119 -2.73 -8.67 -7.10
CA LYS A 119 -3.84 -7.90 -7.66
C LYS A 119 -3.65 -6.43 -7.38
N GLN A 120 -4.23 -5.59 -8.21
CA GLN A 120 -4.21 -4.14 -8.00
C GLN A 120 -4.90 -3.79 -6.67
N ALA A 121 -4.22 -3.04 -5.82
CA ALA A 121 -4.73 -2.50 -4.57
C ALA A 121 -4.04 -1.18 -4.25
N ARG A 122 -4.65 -0.30 -3.44
CA ARG A 122 -4.05 0.96 -2.98
C ARG A 122 -3.01 0.72 -1.91
N GLY A 123 -3.33 -0.11 -0.91
CA GLY A 123 -2.43 -0.44 0.19
C GLY A 123 -2.06 -1.93 0.21
N GLN A 124 -0.75 -2.24 0.26
CA GLN A 124 -0.25 -3.62 0.28
C GLN A 124 0.66 -3.93 1.47
N GLN A 125 1.09 -2.91 2.23
CA GLN A 125 2.17 -3.07 3.22
C GLN A 125 1.66 -3.34 4.65
N GLY A 126 0.37 -3.18 4.93
CA GLY A 126 -0.21 -3.41 6.27
C GLY A 126 0.37 -2.52 7.38
N ILE A 127 0.87 -1.32 7.03
CA ILE A 127 1.46 -0.37 7.97
C ILE A 127 0.80 1.01 7.93
N GLY A 128 0.09 1.37 6.88
CA GLY A 128 -0.37 2.74 6.65
C GLY A 128 -1.13 3.34 7.81
N ILE A 129 -2.31 2.83 8.12
CA ILE A 129 -3.16 3.39 9.19
C ILE A 129 -2.55 3.15 10.59
N SER A 130 -1.90 2.02 10.84
CA SER A 130 -1.22 1.75 12.11
C SER A 130 0.00 2.66 12.30
N ALA A 131 0.67 3.09 11.22
CA ALA A 131 1.72 4.11 11.27
C ALA A 131 1.17 5.49 11.65
N ALA A 132 0.00 5.87 11.13
CA ALA A 132 -0.68 7.12 11.53
C ALA A 132 -1.05 7.08 13.02
N VAL A 133 -1.58 5.96 13.51
CA VAL A 133 -1.88 5.74 14.94
C VAL A 133 -0.61 5.82 15.79
N LEU A 134 0.48 5.18 15.37
CA LEU A 134 1.76 5.23 16.06
C LEU A 134 2.30 6.68 16.13
N TYR A 135 2.28 7.40 15.02
CA TYR A 135 2.72 8.78 14.97
C TYR A 135 1.89 9.68 15.91
N ALA A 136 0.58 9.52 15.90
CA ALA A 136 -0.34 10.23 16.78
C ALA A 136 -0.02 9.97 18.26
N GLN A 137 0.13 8.71 18.65
CA GLN A 137 0.54 8.31 19.98
C GLN A 137 1.88 8.95 20.40
N LEU A 138 2.88 8.93 19.52
CA LEU A 138 4.21 9.47 19.82
C LEU A 138 4.22 11.01 19.94
N THR A 139 3.33 11.71 19.25
CA THR A 139 3.32 13.18 19.22
C THR A 139 2.35 13.81 20.21
N THR A 140 1.27 13.12 20.56
CA THR A 140 0.22 13.64 21.42
C THR A 140 0.00 12.84 22.71
N GLY A 141 0.52 11.61 22.79
CA GLY A 141 0.22 10.66 23.88
C GLY A 141 -1.22 10.16 23.89
N ARG A 142 -2.02 10.50 22.88
CA ARG A 142 -3.45 10.16 22.84
C ARG A 142 -3.70 8.86 22.08
N ALA A 143 -4.73 8.13 22.51
CA ALA A 143 -5.24 6.96 21.81
C ALA A 143 -5.99 7.38 20.53
N ALA A 144 -5.87 6.58 19.48
CA ALA A 144 -6.77 6.67 18.33
C ALA A 144 -8.15 6.12 18.72
N LYS A 145 -9.21 6.75 18.21
CA LYS A 145 -10.60 6.36 18.47
C LYS A 145 -11.20 5.76 17.21
N ILE A 146 -11.75 4.58 17.34
CA ILE A 146 -12.33 3.85 16.23
C ILE A 146 -13.75 3.45 16.56
N THR A 147 -14.70 3.79 15.68
CA THR A 147 -16.07 3.30 15.73
C THR A 147 -16.33 2.48 14.49
N SER A 148 -16.84 1.27 14.63
CA SER A 148 -17.16 0.43 13.46
C SER A 148 -18.38 -0.43 13.70
N ARG A 149 -19.16 -0.64 12.62
CA ARG A 149 -20.36 -1.45 12.59
C ARG A 149 -20.44 -2.23 11.30
N VAL A 150 -20.69 -3.53 11.35
CA VAL A 150 -20.74 -4.39 10.17
C VAL A 150 -22.13 -4.50 9.56
N SER A 151 -23.20 -4.31 10.35
CA SER A 151 -24.58 -4.32 9.86
C SER A 151 -25.53 -3.65 10.87
N LYS A 152 -26.70 -3.23 10.39
CA LYS A 152 -27.77 -2.67 11.24
C LYS A 152 -28.24 -3.63 12.35
N LYS A 153 -28.03 -4.93 12.17
CA LYS A 153 -28.44 -5.96 13.14
C LYS A 153 -27.44 -6.14 14.28
N GLU A 154 -26.24 -5.57 14.13
CA GLU A 154 -25.19 -5.64 15.13
C GLU A 154 -24.95 -4.26 15.77
N PRO A 155 -24.44 -4.20 17.00
CA PRO A 155 -24.10 -2.94 17.64
C PRO A 155 -22.88 -2.31 16.97
N ALA A 156 -22.74 -1.00 17.08
CA ALA A 156 -21.48 -0.33 16.77
C ALA A 156 -20.52 -0.49 17.95
N TYR A 157 -19.27 -0.82 17.64
CA TYR A 157 -18.18 -0.96 18.62
C TYR A 157 -17.26 0.25 18.57
N TYR A 158 -16.99 0.81 19.74
CA TYR A 158 -16.06 1.91 19.94
C TYR A 158 -14.83 1.42 20.68
N TYR A 159 -13.64 1.83 20.19
CA TYR A 159 -12.35 1.52 20.77
C TYR A 159 -11.50 2.77 20.95
N GLU A 160 -10.74 2.84 22.04
CA GLU A 160 -9.56 3.70 22.18
C GLU A 160 -8.32 2.83 22.19
N LEU A 161 -7.45 3.02 21.21
CA LEU A 161 -6.33 2.12 20.92
C LEU A 161 -5.00 2.86 20.93
N THR A 162 -3.98 2.22 21.53
CA THR A 162 -2.57 2.57 21.41
C THR A 162 -1.75 1.34 21.03
N ILE A 163 -0.49 1.53 20.66
CA ILE A 163 0.42 0.46 20.24
C ILE A 163 1.44 0.22 21.35
N ASP A 164 1.55 -1.02 21.82
CA ASP A 164 2.72 -1.49 22.56
C ASP A 164 3.91 -1.56 21.59
N THR A 165 4.79 -0.56 21.67
CA THR A 165 5.92 -0.45 20.77
C THR A 165 6.99 -1.51 21.00
N GLN A 166 7.05 -2.12 22.20
CA GLN A 166 8.02 -3.18 22.49
C GLN A 166 7.61 -4.52 21.89
N ASN A 167 6.31 -4.83 21.90
CA ASN A 167 5.80 -6.13 21.47
C ASN A 167 5.03 -6.07 20.15
N ASN A 168 4.85 -4.89 19.55
CA ASN A 168 4.01 -4.67 18.38
C ASN A 168 2.60 -5.25 18.53
N LYS A 169 1.94 -4.93 19.66
CA LYS A 169 0.60 -5.41 20.03
C LYS A 169 -0.34 -4.25 20.30
N PRO A 170 -1.66 -4.42 20.07
CA PRO A 170 -2.64 -3.43 20.47
C PRO A 170 -2.78 -3.37 21.99
N ILE A 171 -2.86 -2.13 22.50
CA ILE A 171 -3.31 -1.82 23.87
C ILE A 171 -4.69 -1.20 23.76
N ILE A 172 -5.67 -1.83 24.36
CA ILE A 172 -7.07 -1.36 24.40
C ILE A 172 -7.24 -0.55 25.68
N ALA A 173 -7.33 0.78 25.53
CA ALA A 173 -7.59 1.68 26.65
C ALA A 173 -9.09 1.72 27.00
N LYS A 174 -9.95 1.62 25.97
CA LYS A 174 -11.40 1.57 26.15
C LYS A 174 -12.03 0.71 25.05
N GLU A 175 -13.05 -0.05 25.44
CA GLU A 175 -13.90 -0.84 24.56
C GLU A 175 -15.34 -0.71 25.05
N GLU A 176 -16.25 -0.29 24.18
CA GLU A 176 -17.66 -0.18 24.50
C GLU A 176 -18.56 -0.33 23.28
N THR A 177 -19.82 -0.57 23.50
CA THR A 177 -20.87 -0.53 22.49
C THR A 177 -21.52 0.86 22.50
N VAL A 178 -21.67 1.45 21.32
CA VAL A 178 -22.23 2.80 21.18
C VAL A 178 -23.40 2.81 20.20
N GLU A 179 -24.28 3.79 20.35
CA GLU A 179 -25.25 4.10 19.31
C GLU A 179 -24.56 4.87 18.17
N TRP A 180 -24.83 4.47 16.93
CA TRP A 180 -24.29 5.12 15.75
C TRP A 180 -25.34 5.12 14.64
N ALA A 181 -25.52 6.28 14.00
CA ALA A 181 -26.59 6.48 13.02
C ALA A 181 -26.38 5.66 11.73
N LYS A 182 -25.13 5.35 11.35
CA LYS A 182 -24.86 4.57 10.14
C LYS A 182 -25.19 3.09 10.34
N GLU A 183 -25.73 2.47 9.29
CA GLU A 183 -26.09 1.05 9.29
C GLU A 183 -24.85 0.15 9.28
N HIS A 184 -23.80 0.56 8.59
CA HIS A 184 -22.46 -0.06 8.52
C HIS A 184 -21.41 0.98 8.15
N GLY A 185 -20.14 0.67 8.37
CA GLY A 185 -19.02 1.55 8.06
C GLY A 185 -17.97 1.58 9.17
N THR A 186 -17.01 2.48 9.00
CA THR A 186 -15.94 2.73 9.97
C THR A 186 -15.67 4.21 10.10
N LYS A 187 -15.46 4.66 11.34
CA LYS A 187 -15.03 6.03 11.68
C LYS A 187 -13.73 5.94 12.47
N VAL A 188 -12.74 6.70 12.03
CA VAL A 188 -11.41 6.79 12.64
C VAL A 188 -11.15 8.23 13.05
N GLU A 189 -10.77 8.44 14.32
CA GLU A 189 -10.39 9.75 14.85
C GLU A 189 -8.96 9.67 15.38
N ILE A 190 -8.10 10.55 14.89
CA ILE A 190 -6.67 10.57 15.24
C ILE A 190 -6.27 12.01 15.62
N ASP A 191 -5.76 12.19 16.83
CA ASP A 191 -5.18 13.45 17.29
C ASP A 191 -3.67 13.40 17.03
N LEU A 192 -3.11 14.35 16.25
CA LEU A 192 -1.71 14.32 15.87
C LEU A 192 -1.09 15.73 15.85
N GLU A 193 0.23 15.78 15.98
CA GLU A 193 0.99 17.00 15.73
C GLU A 193 1.19 17.15 14.23
N ALA A 194 0.68 18.26 13.66
CA ALA A 194 0.63 18.46 12.23
C ALA A 194 0.66 19.94 11.86
N GLU A 195 0.73 20.22 10.56
CA GLU A 195 0.61 21.56 9.99
C GLU A 195 -0.31 21.49 8.76
N TYR A 196 -1.33 22.34 8.74
CA TYR A 196 -2.24 22.45 7.60
C TYR A 196 -1.80 23.60 6.70
N LEU A 197 -1.38 23.26 5.47
CA LEU A 197 -1.02 24.23 4.43
C LEU A 197 -1.68 23.81 3.12
N LYS A 198 -2.16 24.81 2.35
CA LYS A 198 -2.64 24.61 0.98
C LYS A 198 -1.45 24.47 0.01
N GLY A 199 -1.66 23.84 -1.13
CA GLY A 199 -0.65 23.69 -2.20
C GLY A 199 -0.60 22.27 -2.77
N SER A 200 0.34 22.02 -3.66
CA SER A 200 0.44 20.76 -4.45
C SER A 200 0.63 19.48 -3.63
N GLN A 201 1.11 19.59 -2.39
CA GLN A 201 1.28 18.47 -1.45
C GLN A 201 0.42 18.66 -0.21
N SER A 202 -0.82 19.09 -0.38
CA SER A 202 -1.78 19.32 0.69
C SER A 202 -2.86 18.24 0.73
N VAL A 203 -3.60 18.20 1.83
CA VAL A 203 -4.80 17.35 1.96
C VAL A 203 -5.85 17.76 0.95
N ASP A 204 -6.05 19.07 0.74
CA ASP A 204 -7.01 19.61 -0.23
C ASP A 204 -6.73 19.06 -1.64
N GLU A 205 -5.48 19.12 -2.08
CA GLU A 205 -5.07 18.64 -3.40
C GLU A 205 -5.17 17.12 -3.51
N TYR A 206 -4.80 16.39 -2.45
CA TYR A 206 -4.96 14.93 -2.41
C TYR A 206 -6.42 14.51 -2.58
N LEU A 207 -7.35 15.12 -1.83
CA LEU A 207 -8.77 14.77 -1.90
C LEU A 207 -9.38 15.15 -3.26
N LYS A 208 -9.02 16.31 -3.80
CA LYS A 208 -9.42 16.73 -5.15
C LYS A 208 -8.94 15.73 -6.21
N GLN A 209 -7.66 15.38 -6.22
CA GLN A 209 -7.11 14.42 -7.18
C GLN A 209 -7.69 13.02 -6.97
N THR A 210 -7.95 12.61 -5.72
CA THR A 210 -8.64 11.34 -5.43
C THR A 210 -10.04 11.32 -6.02
N ALA A 211 -10.77 12.42 -5.96
CA ALA A 211 -12.09 12.55 -6.58
C ALA A 211 -12.05 12.54 -8.12
N VAL A 212 -11.00 13.09 -8.73
CA VAL A 212 -10.79 13.04 -10.19
C VAL A 212 -10.59 11.60 -10.66
N ILE A 213 -9.67 10.87 -10.00
CA ILE A 213 -9.26 9.53 -10.46
C ILE A 213 -10.22 8.42 -10.04
N ASN A 214 -11.15 8.70 -9.12
CA ASN A 214 -12.17 7.79 -8.65
C ASN A 214 -13.57 8.43 -8.85
N PRO A 215 -14.10 8.50 -10.08
CA PRO A 215 -15.34 9.23 -10.38
C PRO A 215 -16.59 8.66 -9.68
N HIS A 216 -16.53 7.45 -9.14
CA HIS A 216 -17.62 6.76 -8.43
C HIS A 216 -17.72 7.11 -6.95
N ILE A 217 -16.82 7.96 -6.42
CA ILE A 217 -16.82 8.30 -4.99
C ILE A 217 -17.52 9.63 -4.71
N THR A 218 -18.10 9.74 -3.51
CA THR A 218 -18.47 11.02 -2.91
C THR A 218 -17.55 11.30 -1.73
N ILE A 219 -16.88 12.46 -1.72
CA ILE A 219 -16.08 12.93 -0.58
C ILE A 219 -16.72 14.19 -0.02
N ILE A 220 -16.99 14.21 1.28
CA ILE A 220 -17.45 15.37 2.04
C ILE A 220 -16.26 15.81 2.89
N TYR A 221 -15.64 16.92 2.54
CA TYR A 221 -14.43 17.42 3.19
C TYR A 221 -14.69 18.71 3.96
N THR A 222 -14.40 18.73 5.24
CA THR A 222 -14.42 19.92 6.08
C THR A 222 -13.00 20.25 6.53
N ASN A 223 -12.48 21.39 6.10
CA ASN A 223 -11.13 21.84 6.42
C ASN A 223 -11.04 22.51 7.80
N PRO A 224 -9.84 22.83 8.33
CA PRO A 224 -9.67 23.46 9.65
C PRO A 224 -10.30 24.87 9.80
N LYS A 225 -10.71 25.50 8.70
CA LYS A 225 -11.46 26.77 8.72
C LYS A 225 -12.96 26.57 8.71
N SER A 226 -13.45 25.34 8.90
CA SER A 226 -14.85 24.96 8.82
C SER A 226 -15.48 25.20 7.43
N GLU A 227 -14.66 25.29 6.39
CA GLU A 227 -15.13 25.32 5.00
C GLU A 227 -15.41 23.89 4.54
N GLN A 228 -16.61 23.64 4.02
CA GLN A 228 -16.99 22.33 3.51
C GLN A 228 -16.94 22.31 1.98
N VAL A 229 -16.30 21.29 1.44
CA VAL A 229 -16.23 20.99 0.00
C VAL A 229 -16.83 19.60 -0.22
N ILE A 230 -17.75 19.49 -1.18
CA ILE A 230 -18.36 18.21 -1.56
C ILE A 230 -17.93 17.86 -2.98
N TYR A 231 -17.16 16.79 -3.09
CA TYR A 231 -16.82 16.14 -4.37
C TYR A 231 -17.85 15.06 -4.63
N ALA A 232 -18.98 15.43 -5.25
CA ALA A 232 -20.07 14.48 -5.56
C ALA A 232 -19.61 13.45 -6.62
N ARG A 233 -20.04 12.21 -6.55
CA ARG A 233 -19.73 11.19 -7.57
C ARG A 233 -20.27 11.59 -8.95
N ALA A 234 -19.54 11.23 -10.01
CA ALA A 234 -19.92 11.45 -11.40
C ALA A 234 -20.55 10.20 -12.05
N THR A 235 -20.52 9.06 -11.36
CA THR A 235 -21.07 7.79 -11.82
C THR A 235 -21.41 6.88 -10.65
N ASP A 236 -22.41 6.01 -10.83
CA ASP A 236 -22.75 4.94 -9.90
C ASP A 236 -22.12 3.60 -10.32
N ARG A 237 -21.27 3.59 -11.33
CA ARG A 237 -20.53 2.40 -11.77
C ARG A 237 -19.27 2.24 -10.93
N LEU A 238 -19.22 1.16 -10.16
CA LEU A 238 -17.99 0.73 -9.47
C LEU A 238 -16.95 0.19 -10.47
N PRO A 239 -15.65 0.37 -10.21
CA PRO A 239 -14.61 -0.25 -10.99
C PRO A 239 -14.71 -1.79 -10.94
N ASP A 240 -14.10 -2.44 -11.93
CA ASP A 240 -14.04 -3.89 -11.95
C ASP A 240 -13.20 -4.41 -10.77
N ASP A 241 -13.65 -5.50 -10.14
CA ASP A 241 -12.92 -6.13 -9.03
C ASP A 241 -11.70 -6.88 -9.56
N PRO A 242 -10.47 -6.47 -9.20
CA PRO A 242 -9.26 -7.14 -9.65
C PRO A 242 -9.15 -8.53 -9.00
N LYS A 243 -8.94 -9.55 -9.81
CA LYS A 243 -8.77 -10.94 -9.37
C LYS A 243 -7.29 -11.23 -9.10
N GLU A 244 -7.02 -11.97 -8.03
CA GLU A 244 -5.66 -12.43 -7.78
C GLU A 244 -5.17 -13.37 -8.88
N ILE A 245 -3.95 -13.16 -9.34
CA ILE A 245 -3.27 -14.03 -10.30
C ILE A 245 -2.04 -14.70 -9.65
N LYS A 246 -1.65 -15.85 -10.20
CA LYS A 246 -0.37 -16.45 -9.84
C LYS A 246 0.78 -15.68 -10.47
N PRO A 247 1.98 -15.66 -9.84
CA PRO A 247 3.14 -15.02 -10.42
C PRO A 247 3.45 -15.59 -11.81
N HIS A 248 3.92 -14.73 -12.72
CA HIS A 248 4.36 -15.17 -14.03
C HIS A 248 5.83 -15.62 -13.94
N PRO A 249 6.23 -16.74 -14.60
CA PRO A 249 7.59 -17.29 -14.47
C PRO A 249 8.71 -16.29 -14.80
N TYR A 250 8.49 -15.39 -15.77
CA TYR A 250 9.48 -14.37 -16.16
C TYR A 250 9.81 -13.33 -15.09
N GLY A 251 8.98 -13.22 -14.04
CA GLY A 251 9.19 -12.32 -12.91
C GLY A 251 9.79 -12.97 -11.68
N VAL A 252 10.08 -14.28 -11.76
CA VAL A 252 10.55 -15.04 -10.60
C VAL A 252 12.06 -15.01 -10.48
N GLU A 253 12.56 -14.62 -9.32
CA GLU A 253 13.98 -14.66 -8.97
C GLU A 253 14.37 -16.00 -8.33
N LEU A 254 15.67 -16.31 -8.33
CA LEU A 254 16.19 -17.60 -7.83
C LEU A 254 15.77 -17.88 -6.38
N GLY A 255 15.89 -16.88 -5.49
CA GLY A 255 15.49 -17.01 -4.09
C GLY A 255 14.03 -17.39 -3.94
N MET A 256 13.15 -16.67 -4.66
CA MET A 256 11.71 -16.94 -4.67
C MET A 256 11.40 -18.34 -5.20
N LEU A 257 12.08 -18.78 -6.27
CA LEU A 257 11.92 -20.14 -6.81
C LEU A 257 12.33 -21.19 -5.79
N MET A 258 13.47 -21.01 -5.14
CA MET A 258 13.97 -21.94 -4.12
C MET A 258 13.04 -22.05 -2.91
N ASP A 259 12.49 -20.92 -2.45
CA ASP A 259 11.51 -20.92 -1.35
C ASP A 259 10.22 -21.62 -1.74
N LYS A 260 9.69 -21.34 -2.93
CA LYS A 260 8.50 -22.05 -3.45
C LYS A 260 8.75 -23.56 -3.59
N LEU A 261 9.91 -23.99 -4.08
CA LEU A 261 10.27 -25.41 -4.18
C LEU A 261 10.37 -26.09 -2.81
N ARG A 262 10.76 -25.35 -1.76
CA ARG A 262 10.86 -25.88 -0.39
C ARG A 262 9.50 -26.11 0.26
N TRP A 263 8.54 -25.21 -0.01
CA TRP A 263 7.26 -25.21 0.71
C TRP A 263 6.09 -25.78 -0.11
N THR A 264 6.31 -26.16 -1.36
CA THR A 264 5.25 -26.73 -2.21
C THR A 264 4.82 -28.12 -1.78
N GLU A 265 3.51 -28.39 -1.91
CA GLU A 265 2.92 -29.72 -1.74
C GLU A 265 2.99 -30.56 -3.03
N SER A 266 3.45 -29.98 -4.11
CA SER A 266 3.54 -30.66 -5.42
C SER A 266 4.53 -31.83 -5.38
N ARG A 267 4.13 -32.95 -6.00
CA ARG A 267 4.95 -34.17 -6.00
C ARG A 267 6.02 -34.21 -7.08
N THR A 268 5.86 -33.43 -8.14
CA THR A 268 6.76 -33.38 -9.30
C THR A 268 7.02 -31.95 -9.72
N LEU A 269 8.14 -31.68 -10.40
CA LEU A 269 8.44 -30.37 -10.98
C LEU A 269 7.40 -29.91 -11.99
N GLN A 270 6.89 -30.82 -12.82
CA GLN A 270 5.82 -30.48 -13.77
C GLN A 270 4.56 -30.00 -13.04
N SER A 271 4.14 -30.72 -12.01
CA SER A 271 3.01 -30.33 -11.18
C SER A 271 3.26 -28.98 -10.46
N PHE A 272 4.45 -28.80 -9.89
CA PHE A 272 4.89 -27.57 -9.26
C PHE A 272 4.79 -26.36 -10.21
N LEU A 273 5.41 -26.45 -11.38
CA LEU A 273 5.40 -25.38 -12.38
C LEU A 273 3.97 -25.01 -12.81
N THR A 274 3.11 -26.01 -12.97
CA THR A 274 1.70 -25.80 -13.36
C THR A 274 0.85 -25.22 -12.23
N SER A 275 1.10 -25.60 -10.97
CA SER A 275 0.31 -25.13 -9.83
C SER A 275 0.73 -23.76 -9.33
N GLU A 276 2.03 -23.43 -9.38
CA GLU A 276 2.59 -22.21 -8.77
C GLU A 276 2.63 -20.99 -9.69
N PHE A 277 2.57 -21.19 -11.01
CA PHE A 277 2.75 -20.11 -11.96
C PHE A 277 1.57 -19.94 -12.90
N SER A 278 1.33 -18.67 -13.28
CA SER A 278 0.34 -18.36 -14.32
C SER A 278 0.87 -18.72 -15.71
N ARG A 279 -0.05 -19.08 -16.61
CA ARG A 279 0.25 -19.39 -18.02
C ARG A 279 1.19 -20.60 -18.23
N VAL A 280 1.39 -21.41 -17.24
CA VAL A 280 2.16 -22.63 -17.33
C VAL A 280 1.22 -23.84 -17.27
N GLY A 281 0.90 -24.37 -18.44
CA GLY A 281 0.19 -25.65 -18.57
C GLY A 281 1.15 -26.84 -18.54
N PRO A 282 0.65 -28.09 -18.55
CA PRO A 282 1.49 -29.29 -18.51
C PRO A 282 2.52 -29.38 -19.65
N GLY A 283 2.15 -28.92 -20.86
CA GLY A 283 3.05 -28.86 -22.01
C GLY A 283 4.18 -27.86 -21.82
N THR A 284 3.85 -26.61 -21.42
CA THR A 284 4.83 -25.56 -21.12
C THR A 284 5.74 -25.96 -19.97
N ALA A 285 5.21 -26.60 -18.92
CA ALA A 285 6.01 -27.08 -17.80
C ALA A 285 7.04 -28.14 -18.25
N LYS A 286 6.63 -29.06 -19.16
CA LYS A 286 7.53 -30.05 -19.74
C LYS A 286 8.63 -29.40 -20.58
N GLU A 287 8.27 -28.44 -21.44
CA GLU A 287 9.21 -27.69 -22.27
C GLU A 287 10.24 -26.89 -21.42
N ILE A 288 9.79 -26.25 -20.33
CA ILE A 288 10.69 -25.61 -19.36
C ILE A 288 11.71 -26.60 -18.79
N CYS A 289 11.23 -27.80 -18.38
CA CYS A 289 12.09 -28.84 -17.84
C CYS A 289 13.09 -29.37 -18.89
N GLU A 290 12.67 -29.54 -20.15
CA GLU A 290 13.52 -29.95 -21.28
C GLU A 290 14.63 -28.90 -21.53
N HIS A 291 14.27 -27.61 -21.63
CA HIS A 291 15.25 -26.53 -21.79
C HIS A 291 16.23 -26.40 -20.61
N ALA A 292 15.78 -26.76 -19.41
CA ALA A 292 16.57 -26.79 -18.19
C ALA A 292 17.45 -28.06 -18.05
N ALA A 293 17.25 -29.06 -18.90
CA ALA A 293 17.83 -30.41 -18.76
C ALA A 293 17.55 -31.04 -17.38
N VAL A 294 16.32 -30.89 -16.88
CA VAL A 294 15.84 -31.43 -15.61
C VAL A 294 14.61 -32.30 -15.88
N LEU A 295 14.53 -33.47 -15.22
CA LEU A 295 13.40 -34.37 -15.44
C LEU A 295 12.09 -33.79 -14.86
N PRO A 296 10.97 -33.78 -15.60
CA PRO A 296 9.65 -33.29 -15.13
C PRO A 296 9.14 -34.00 -13.87
N ASN A 297 9.51 -35.27 -13.68
CA ASN A 297 9.11 -36.07 -12.53
C ASN A 297 10.02 -35.90 -11.29
N THR A 298 11.04 -35.06 -11.36
CA THR A 298 11.89 -34.75 -10.21
C THR A 298 11.03 -34.18 -9.07
N LYS A 299 11.28 -34.64 -7.84
CA LYS A 299 10.60 -34.08 -6.66
C LYS A 299 11.11 -32.65 -6.40
N PRO A 300 10.25 -31.66 -6.10
CA PRO A 300 10.67 -30.30 -5.78
C PRO A 300 11.73 -30.23 -4.66
N SER A 301 11.63 -31.08 -3.65
CA SER A 301 12.60 -31.16 -2.54
C SER A 301 14.00 -31.67 -2.94
N GLN A 302 14.15 -32.26 -4.11
CA GLN A 302 15.42 -32.76 -4.64
C GLN A 302 16.09 -31.78 -5.59
N VAL A 303 15.45 -30.64 -5.87
CA VAL A 303 16.00 -29.61 -6.75
C VAL A 303 17.10 -28.87 -6.02
N SER A 304 18.35 -29.04 -6.50
CA SER A 304 19.49 -28.28 -6.02
C SER A 304 19.44 -26.83 -6.54
N ARG A 305 20.29 -25.97 -5.96
CA ARG A 305 20.42 -24.59 -6.44
C ARG A 305 20.78 -24.53 -7.93
N ASP A 306 21.74 -25.34 -8.36
CA ASP A 306 22.16 -25.40 -9.78
C ASP A 306 21.03 -25.84 -10.71
N MET A 307 20.17 -26.76 -10.25
CA MET A 307 19.00 -27.17 -11.01
C MET A 307 17.95 -26.05 -11.05
N ALA A 308 17.78 -25.28 -9.98
CA ALA A 308 16.87 -24.13 -9.94
C ALA A 308 17.37 -23.00 -10.88
N GLU A 309 18.66 -22.73 -10.94
CA GLU A 309 19.26 -21.79 -11.91
C GLU A 309 19.02 -22.25 -13.36
N LYS A 310 19.18 -23.53 -13.65
CA LYS A 310 18.85 -24.11 -14.97
C LYS A 310 17.36 -24.01 -15.28
N LEU A 311 16.48 -24.20 -14.29
CA LEU A 311 15.03 -24.01 -14.47
C LEU A 311 14.69 -22.57 -14.85
N LEU A 312 15.31 -21.57 -14.22
CA LEU A 312 15.12 -20.16 -14.62
C LEU A 312 15.63 -19.90 -16.04
N GLN A 313 16.76 -20.48 -16.42
CA GLN A 313 17.24 -20.41 -17.81
C GLN A 313 16.29 -21.10 -18.78
N GLY A 314 15.71 -22.23 -18.38
CA GLY A 314 14.66 -22.94 -19.13
C GLY A 314 13.43 -22.08 -19.33
N VAL A 315 12.97 -21.40 -18.28
CA VAL A 315 11.87 -20.42 -18.36
C VAL A 315 12.16 -19.33 -19.39
N GLN A 316 13.37 -18.74 -19.39
CA GLN A 316 13.74 -17.68 -20.33
C GLN A 316 13.81 -18.15 -21.79
N LYS A 317 14.10 -19.42 -22.00
CA LYS A 317 14.14 -20.05 -23.35
C LYS A 317 12.78 -20.50 -23.84
N THR A 318 11.79 -20.66 -22.95
CA THR A 318 10.45 -21.14 -23.28
C THR A 318 9.55 -19.97 -23.59
N LYS A 319 8.80 -20.04 -24.71
CA LYS A 319 7.83 -19.01 -25.08
C LYS A 319 6.58 -19.17 -24.24
N ILE A 320 6.40 -18.32 -23.22
CA ILE A 320 5.22 -18.32 -22.35
C ILE A 320 4.34 -17.13 -22.71
N ILE A 321 3.01 -17.38 -22.81
CA ILE A 321 2.01 -16.34 -23.09
C ILE A 321 2.01 -15.30 -21.96
N ALA A 322 1.78 -14.03 -22.29
CA ALA A 322 1.69 -12.93 -21.33
C ALA A 322 0.73 -13.27 -20.15
N PRO A 323 1.03 -12.76 -18.92
CA PRO A 323 0.18 -13.02 -17.74
C PRO A 323 -1.26 -12.55 -17.96
N PRO A 324 -2.24 -13.11 -17.22
CA PRO A 324 -3.60 -12.61 -17.25
C PRO A 324 -3.65 -11.17 -16.75
N THR A 325 -4.59 -10.39 -17.27
CA THR A 325 -4.81 -8.98 -16.90
C THR A 325 -5.96 -8.78 -15.92
N ASP A 326 -6.60 -9.87 -15.50
CA ASP A 326 -7.72 -9.86 -14.54
C ASP A 326 -7.36 -9.28 -13.18
N CYS A 327 -6.05 -9.18 -12.89
CA CYS A 327 -5.53 -8.53 -11.68
C CYS A 327 -5.52 -7.00 -11.76
N LEU A 328 -5.83 -6.42 -12.91
CA LEU A 328 -5.89 -4.98 -13.13
C LEU A 328 -7.34 -4.50 -13.08
N SER A 329 -7.51 -3.27 -12.60
CA SER A 329 -8.79 -2.57 -12.55
C SER A 329 -8.61 -1.16 -13.14
N PRO A 330 -8.51 -1.05 -14.49
CA PRO A 330 -8.38 0.25 -15.14
C PRO A 330 -9.64 1.08 -14.92
N ILE A 331 -9.51 2.39 -15.03
CA ILE A 331 -10.62 3.33 -14.94
C ILE A 331 -11.43 3.30 -16.23
N GLY A 332 -10.75 3.22 -17.34
CA GLY A 332 -11.31 3.33 -18.69
C GLY A 332 -11.48 4.78 -19.14
N GLU A 333 -11.41 4.99 -20.44
CA GLU A 333 -11.40 6.30 -21.08
C GLU A 333 -12.61 7.15 -20.67
N GLU A 334 -13.81 6.58 -20.74
CA GLU A 334 -15.07 7.29 -20.41
C GLU A 334 -15.09 7.79 -18.97
N LEU A 335 -14.73 6.95 -18.00
CA LEU A 335 -14.77 7.31 -16.58
C LEU A 335 -13.64 8.26 -16.20
N LEU A 336 -12.46 8.13 -16.84
CA LEU A 336 -11.36 9.05 -16.65
C LEU A 336 -11.73 10.46 -17.13
N GLU A 337 -12.38 10.58 -18.28
CA GLU A 337 -12.87 11.85 -18.81
C GLU A 337 -13.97 12.44 -17.93
N LYS A 338 -14.93 11.63 -17.44
CA LYS A 338 -15.96 12.08 -16.51
C LYS A 338 -15.36 12.63 -15.20
N GLY A 339 -14.34 11.97 -14.69
CA GLY A 339 -13.62 12.43 -13.49
C GLY A 339 -12.93 13.78 -13.70
N LEU A 340 -12.28 13.97 -14.85
CA LEU A 340 -11.68 15.26 -15.21
C LEU A 340 -12.73 16.36 -15.34
N ARG A 341 -13.81 16.13 -16.09
CA ARG A 341 -14.88 17.12 -16.32
C ARG A 341 -15.57 17.57 -15.03
N LYS A 342 -15.61 16.71 -14.05
CA LYS A 342 -16.19 17.00 -12.75
C LYS A 342 -15.43 18.10 -11.99
N GLU A 343 -14.09 18.05 -12.02
CA GLU A 343 -13.22 18.87 -11.16
C GLU A 343 -12.43 19.94 -11.92
N ILE A 344 -12.31 19.82 -13.25
CA ILE A 344 -11.52 20.69 -14.11
C ILE A 344 -12.42 21.24 -15.19
N LYS A 345 -12.63 22.56 -15.21
CA LYS A 345 -13.44 23.24 -16.22
C LYS A 345 -12.59 23.63 -17.43
N ALA A 346 -12.60 22.80 -18.46
CA ALA A 346 -11.88 22.97 -19.69
C ALA A 346 -12.83 23.07 -20.90
N GLU A 347 -12.33 23.48 -22.04
CA GLU A 347 -13.06 23.48 -23.32
C GLU A 347 -12.93 22.13 -24.03
N PHE A 348 -11.79 21.48 -23.88
CA PHE A 348 -11.47 20.23 -24.54
C PHE A 348 -11.01 19.17 -23.55
N TYR A 349 -11.45 17.94 -23.76
CA TYR A 349 -11.04 16.75 -23.00
C TYR A 349 -10.81 15.60 -23.97
N CYS A 350 -9.77 14.83 -23.73
CA CYS A 350 -9.49 13.61 -24.44
C CYS A 350 -8.83 12.61 -23.50
N SER A 351 -9.18 11.36 -23.63
CA SER A 351 -8.59 10.27 -22.86
C SER A 351 -8.21 9.10 -23.77
N THR A 352 -7.25 8.31 -23.33
CA THR A 352 -6.83 7.10 -24.02
C THR A 352 -6.33 6.05 -23.03
N SER A 353 -6.59 4.78 -23.34
CA SER A 353 -6.11 3.63 -22.61
C SER A 353 -5.29 2.73 -23.53
N ARG A 354 -4.05 2.44 -23.13
CA ARG A 354 -3.17 1.56 -23.90
C ARG A 354 -3.51 0.09 -23.64
N PRO A 355 -3.29 -0.80 -24.61
CA PRO A 355 -3.34 -2.23 -24.34
C PRO A 355 -2.39 -2.63 -23.20
N PRO A 356 -2.73 -3.67 -22.43
CA PRO A 356 -1.87 -4.14 -21.36
C PRO A 356 -0.45 -4.45 -21.83
N SER A 357 0.52 -4.02 -21.04
CA SER A 357 1.93 -4.33 -21.21
C SER A 357 2.46 -5.13 -20.01
N VAL A 358 3.65 -5.73 -20.15
CA VAL A 358 4.23 -6.58 -19.11
C VAL A 358 5.66 -6.14 -18.82
N TYR A 359 5.98 -5.98 -17.54
CA TYR A 359 7.33 -5.75 -17.08
C TYR A 359 7.69 -6.74 -15.98
N ARG A 360 8.76 -7.52 -16.18
CA ARG A 360 9.22 -8.55 -15.23
C ARG A 360 8.07 -9.48 -14.77
N GLY A 361 7.24 -9.92 -15.72
CA GLY A 361 6.12 -10.81 -15.42
C GLY A 361 4.89 -10.15 -14.79
N ASN A 362 4.93 -8.85 -14.49
CA ASN A 362 3.79 -8.11 -13.95
C ASN A 362 3.08 -7.35 -15.07
N PRO A 363 1.77 -7.57 -15.28
CA PRO A 363 0.99 -6.81 -16.23
C PRO A 363 0.70 -5.41 -15.69
N PHE A 364 0.62 -4.43 -16.59
CA PHE A 364 0.19 -3.07 -16.27
C PHE A 364 -0.53 -2.43 -17.46
N ILE A 365 -1.37 -1.44 -17.16
CA ILE A 365 -2.07 -0.60 -18.15
C ILE A 365 -1.67 0.85 -17.91
N ILE A 366 -1.48 1.59 -19.01
CA ILE A 366 -1.26 3.03 -18.98
C ILE A 366 -2.53 3.70 -19.52
N GLU A 367 -3.08 4.60 -18.73
CA GLU A 367 -4.20 5.46 -19.08
C GLU A 367 -3.73 6.91 -19.03
N ALA A 368 -4.11 7.71 -20.00
CA ALA A 368 -3.78 9.12 -20.05
C ALA A 368 -5.01 9.94 -20.44
N ALA A 369 -5.11 11.16 -19.90
CA ALA A 369 -6.12 12.10 -20.29
C ALA A 369 -5.56 13.53 -20.33
N VAL A 370 -6.13 14.37 -21.18
CA VAL A 370 -5.76 15.76 -21.36
C VAL A 370 -7.01 16.63 -21.22
N ALA A 371 -6.89 17.74 -20.51
CA ALA A 371 -7.87 18.80 -20.46
C ALA A 371 -7.19 20.10 -20.91
N PHE A 372 -7.84 20.89 -21.76
CA PHE A 372 -7.26 22.10 -22.36
C PHE A 372 -8.29 23.22 -22.46
N GLY A 373 -7.84 24.46 -22.28
CA GLY A 373 -8.70 25.66 -22.41
C GLY A 373 -9.61 25.92 -21.21
N GLY A 374 -10.62 26.76 -21.40
CA GLY A 374 -11.59 27.13 -20.37
C GLY A 374 -11.00 27.90 -19.20
N GLU A 375 -11.29 27.45 -17.97
CA GLU A 375 -10.80 28.07 -16.73
C GLU A 375 -9.38 27.60 -16.33
N ILE A 376 -8.73 26.76 -17.15
CA ILE A 376 -7.35 26.28 -16.85
C ILE A 376 -6.39 27.45 -17.00
N PRO A 377 -5.53 27.73 -15.97
CA PRO A 377 -4.52 28.79 -16.05
C PRO A 377 -3.59 28.57 -17.25
N LYS A 378 -3.29 29.66 -17.99
CA LYS A 378 -2.32 29.64 -19.09
C LYS A 378 -0.92 29.72 -18.53
N GLU A 379 -0.30 28.57 -18.34
CA GLU A 379 1.08 28.43 -17.89
C GLU A 379 1.98 27.98 -19.04
N GLU A 380 3.28 28.25 -18.94
CA GLU A 380 4.27 27.81 -19.95
C GLU A 380 4.44 26.28 -19.97
N LYS A 381 4.11 25.61 -18.88
CA LYS A 381 4.26 24.17 -18.72
C LYS A 381 2.94 23.49 -18.38
N ALA A 382 2.77 22.29 -18.91
CA ALA A 382 1.61 21.47 -18.56
C ALA A 382 1.62 21.11 -17.07
N ASN A 383 0.48 21.27 -16.41
CA ASN A 383 0.26 20.73 -15.07
C ASN A 383 -0.01 19.22 -15.18
N ILE A 384 0.83 18.38 -14.56
CA ILE A 384 0.79 16.94 -14.70
C ILE A 384 0.28 16.31 -13.40
N LEU A 385 -0.94 15.78 -13.43
CA LEU A 385 -1.49 14.92 -12.37
C LEU A 385 -1.01 13.49 -12.61
N ARG A 386 -0.52 12.84 -11.57
CA ARG A 386 0.09 11.49 -11.68
C ARG A 386 -0.56 10.54 -10.70
N PHE A 387 -0.87 9.36 -11.17
CA PHE A 387 -1.58 8.35 -10.40
C PHE A 387 -0.94 6.98 -10.56
N ALA A 388 -0.97 6.18 -9.52
CA ALA A 388 -0.66 4.76 -9.58
C ALA A 388 -1.73 3.98 -8.80
N ASN A 389 -2.30 2.95 -9.40
CA ASN A 389 -3.38 2.16 -8.81
C ASN A 389 -4.55 3.04 -8.31
N ARG A 390 -4.88 4.10 -9.05
CA ARG A 390 -5.92 5.08 -8.72
C ARG A 390 -5.64 5.91 -7.45
N VAL A 391 -4.36 6.04 -7.07
CA VAL A 391 -3.90 6.86 -5.94
C VAL A 391 -3.09 8.04 -6.47
N PRO A 392 -3.35 9.29 -6.03
CA PRO A 392 -2.54 10.44 -6.37
C PRO A 392 -1.09 10.31 -5.90
N LEU A 393 -0.15 10.63 -6.80
CA LEU A 393 1.29 10.65 -6.52
C LEU A 393 1.75 12.08 -6.26
N LEU A 394 1.76 12.49 -5.00
CA LEU A 394 2.09 13.87 -4.58
C LEU A 394 3.59 14.07 -4.25
N TYR A 395 4.49 13.25 -4.79
CA TYR A 395 5.93 13.43 -4.61
C TYR A 395 6.51 14.42 -5.66
N GLN A 396 7.76 14.86 -5.43
CA GLN A 396 8.42 15.85 -6.29
C GLN A 396 8.46 15.41 -7.76
N GLU A 397 8.03 16.28 -8.64
CA GLU A 397 7.91 16.04 -10.08
C GLU A 397 9.24 15.71 -10.75
N GLY A 398 10.32 16.38 -10.36
CA GLY A 398 11.64 16.19 -10.94
C GLY A 398 12.24 14.79 -10.79
N ALA A 399 11.72 13.98 -9.86
CA ALA A 399 12.12 12.58 -9.68
C ALA A 399 11.27 11.58 -10.48
N CYS A 400 10.20 12.04 -11.14
CA CYS A 400 9.23 11.17 -11.81
C CYS A 400 9.61 10.91 -13.26
N ALA A 401 9.71 9.63 -13.64
CA ALA A 401 9.99 9.23 -15.03
C ALA A 401 8.88 9.67 -16.00
N MET A 402 7.61 9.61 -15.59
CA MET A 402 6.48 10.09 -16.40
C MET A 402 6.58 11.59 -16.68
N THR A 403 6.84 12.39 -15.63
CA THR A 403 7.03 13.83 -15.79
C THR A 403 8.20 14.17 -16.71
N LYS A 404 9.35 13.50 -16.53
CA LYS A 404 10.51 13.69 -17.41
C LYS A 404 10.17 13.37 -18.86
N SER A 405 9.55 12.23 -19.12
CA SER A 405 9.15 11.82 -20.46
C SER A 405 8.23 12.83 -21.13
N ILE A 406 7.23 13.36 -20.41
CA ILE A 406 6.31 14.36 -20.94
C ILE A 406 7.04 15.69 -21.22
N MET A 407 7.89 16.15 -20.30
CA MET A 407 8.62 17.43 -20.43
C MET A 407 9.71 17.39 -21.50
N GLU A 408 10.32 16.22 -21.76
CA GLU A 408 11.35 16.03 -22.79
C GLU A 408 10.78 15.78 -24.18
N THR A 409 9.49 15.48 -24.29
CA THR A 409 8.82 15.24 -25.56
C THR A 409 8.71 16.55 -26.36
N ASN A 410 9.10 16.51 -27.63
CA ASN A 410 8.87 17.62 -28.56
C ASN A 410 7.40 17.62 -29.01
N TRP A 411 6.61 18.51 -28.44
CA TRP A 411 5.17 18.62 -28.73
C TRP A 411 4.84 19.42 -30.01
N LYS A 412 5.84 20.07 -30.64
CA LYS A 412 5.62 20.91 -31.82
C LYS A 412 4.96 20.20 -33.04
N PRO A 413 5.21 18.89 -33.28
CA PRO A 413 4.56 18.18 -34.36
C PRO A 413 3.10 17.82 -34.11
N TYR A 414 2.62 17.96 -32.92
CA TYR A 414 1.27 17.60 -32.47
C TYR A 414 0.42 18.83 -32.15
#